data_41fdaf0da64f42e31e26929cc27de343
#
_entry.id   41fdaf0da64f42e31e26929cc27de343
#
_cell.length_a   1.000
_cell.length_b   1.000
_cell.length_c   1.000
_cell.angle_alpha   90.00
_cell.angle_beta   90.00
_cell.angle_gamma   90.00
#
_symmetry.space_group_name_H-M   'P 1'
#
loop_
_entity.id
_entity.type
_entity.pdbx_description
1 polymer ?
#
loop_
_entity_poly.entity_id
_entity_poly.type
_entity_poly.pdbx_seq_one_letter_code
_entity_poly.pdbx_strand_id
1 'polypeptide(L)'
;MPCATATATDAQKKVLKATEQQRPDVAARRLQWRIRQAGLDPERLVFLDETWVKTNMTRPRGRSPCGTRLVCDVPYGHWKTTTFLAALRTGGLTAPLVVDGAINGELFRGYVEQHLVPTLSAGDVVVMDNLNSHKVAGVQAAIERVGAEVLYLPPYSPDFNPIEQVFAKFKWLVRSAAERTVAGLWKRCGELLQRFTQTECRNYFRHCGYRYV
;
A
#
# COMPACT_ATOMS: atom_id res chain seq x y z
N MET A 1 13.85 -20.47 -50.90
CA MET A 1 13.14 -19.36 -50.18
C MET A 1 13.38 -19.55 -48.70
N PRO A 2 14.18 -18.74 -48.00
CA PRO A 2 14.33 -18.86 -46.55
C PRO A 2 13.09 -18.31 -45.87
N CYS A 3 12.50 -19.14 -44.99
CA CYS A 3 11.41 -18.80 -44.12
C CYS A 3 11.91 -17.68 -43.14
N ALA A 4 11.27 -16.55 -43.19
CA ALA A 4 11.54 -15.48 -42.23
C ALA A 4 11.17 -15.97 -40.83
N THR A 5 12.17 -16.11 -39.95
CA THR A 5 11.99 -16.33 -38.52
C THR A 5 11.30 -15.11 -37.92
N ALA A 6 10.01 -15.28 -37.62
CA ALA A 6 9.29 -14.29 -36.83
C ALA A 6 10.00 -14.15 -35.49
N THR A 7 10.53 -12.98 -35.19
CA THR A 7 11.04 -12.63 -33.86
C THR A 7 9.91 -12.78 -32.86
N ALA A 8 10.05 -13.74 -31.96
CA ALA A 8 9.10 -13.96 -30.87
C ALA A 8 9.07 -12.69 -30.01
N THR A 9 7.97 -11.96 -30.04
CA THR A 9 7.72 -10.84 -29.13
C THR A 9 7.25 -11.41 -27.83
N ASP A 10 8.12 -11.38 -26.81
CA ASP A 10 7.74 -11.71 -25.42
C ASP A 10 6.74 -10.68 -24.90
N ALA A 11 5.64 -11.19 -24.30
CA ALA A 11 4.64 -10.36 -23.64
C ALA A 11 5.25 -9.74 -22.38
N GLN A 12 5.70 -8.50 -22.48
CA GLN A 12 6.27 -7.78 -21.33
C GLN A 12 5.20 -7.15 -20.44
N LYS A 13 5.42 -7.20 -19.13
CA LYS A 13 4.56 -6.55 -18.16
C LYS A 13 4.62 -5.03 -18.35
N LYS A 14 3.49 -4.41 -18.74
CA LYS A 14 3.39 -2.96 -18.89
C LYS A 14 3.48 -2.29 -17.52
N VAL A 15 4.43 -1.37 -17.35
CA VAL A 15 4.53 -0.49 -16.18
C VAL A 15 3.77 0.80 -16.48
N LEU A 16 2.75 1.08 -15.68
CA LEU A 16 1.99 2.33 -15.78
C LEU A 16 2.59 3.34 -14.81
N LYS A 17 2.88 4.54 -15.32
CA LYS A 17 3.34 5.69 -14.54
C LYS A 17 2.40 6.86 -14.77
N ALA A 18 2.15 7.65 -13.72
CA ALA A 18 1.39 8.89 -13.85
C ALA A 18 2.15 9.87 -14.78
N THR A 19 1.47 10.44 -15.76
CA THR A 19 2.07 11.41 -16.69
C THR A 19 2.57 12.66 -15.95
N GLU A 20 1.91 13.00 -14.84
CA GLU A 20 2.26 14.12 -13.95
C GLU A 20 3.65 13.99 -13.33
N GLN A 21 4.25 12.80 -13.30
CA GLN A 21 5.65 12.63 -12.86
C GLN A 21 6.66 13.37 -13.74
N GLN A 22 6.27 13.70 -14.98
CA GLN A 22 7.11 14.46 -15.92
C GLN A 22 7.03 15.98 -15.72
N ARG A 23 6.10 16.48 -14.90
CA ARG A 23 6.02 17.91 -14.59
C ARG A 23 7.30 18.36 -13.88
N PRO A 24 7.87 19.53 -14.24
CA PRO A 24 9.15 19.98 -13.68
C PRO A 24 9.15 20.09 -12.15
N ASP A 25 8.05 20.59 -11.57
CA ASP A 25 7.89 20.72 -10.12
C ASP A 25 7.83 19.35 -9.40
N VAL A 26 7.17 18.35 -10.01
CA VAL A 26 7.11 16.99 -9.48
C VAL A 26 8.45 16.29 -9.62
N ALA A 27 9.08 16.41 -10.78
CA ALA A 27 10.40 15.82 -11.06
C ALA A 27 11.47 16.33 -10.08
N ALA A 28 11.48 17.65 -9.81
CA ALA A 28 12.38 18.25 -8.83
C ALA A 28 12.15 17.70 -7.40
N ARG A 29 10.90 17.63 -6.94
CA ARG A 29 10.57 17.05 -5.62
C ARG A 29 10.94 15.57 -5.52
N ARG A 30 10.74 14.80 -6.59
CA ARG A 30 11.14 13.39 -6.65
C ARG A 30 12.65 13.21 -6.60
N LEU A 31 13.41 14.11 -7.24
CA LEU A 31 14.88 14.11 -7.16
C LEU A 31 15.34 14.43 -5.72
N GLN A 32 14.76 15.45 -5.09
CA GLN A 32 15.06 15.80 -3.69
C GLN A 32 14.75 14.62 -2.75
N TRP A 33 13.62 13.92 -2.98
CA TRP A 33 13.28 12.73 -2.19
C TRP A 33 14.33 11.63 -2.33
N ARG A 34 14.79 11.33 -3.53
CA ARG A 34 15.84 10.32 -3.76
C ARG A 34 17.14 10.64 -3.03
N ILE A 35 17.51 11.92 -3.01
CA ILE A 35 18.70 12.37 -2.26
C ILE A 35 18.48 12.17 -0.75
N ARG A 36 17.32 12.61 -0.22
CA ARG A 36 16.97 12.44 1.20
C ARG A 36 16.88 10.96 1.59
N GLN A 37 16.26 10.16 0.75
CA GLN A 37 16.02 8.72 0.96
C GLN A 37 17.32 7.94 1.22
N ALA A 38 18.42 8.33 0.59
CA ALA A 38 19.72 7.66 0.76
C ALA A 38 20.29 7.77 2.19
N GLY A 39 19.86 8.79 2.95
CA GLY A 39 20.29 8.99 4.34
C GLY A 39 19.27 8.53 5.39
N LEU A 40 18.13 7.95 4.99
CA LEU A 40 17.11 7.47 5.93
C LEU A 40 17.45 6.04 6.39
N ASP A 41 17.41 5.80 7.70
CA ASP A 41 17.54 4.46 8.28
C ASP A 41 16.22 3.67 8.08
N PRO A 42 16.21 2.58 7.28
CA PRO A 42 15.01 1.79 7.05
C PRO A 42 14.37 1.21 8.33
N GLU A 43 15.15 0.93 9.38
CA GLU A 43 14.62 0.40 10.64
C GLU A 43 13.81 1.43 11.43
N ARG A 44 13.99 2.71 11.13
CA ARG A 44 13.23 3.82 11.72
C ARG A 44 12.03 4.26 10.89
N LEU A 45 11.92 3.80 9.64
CA LEU A 45 10.84 4.19 8.75
C LEU A 45 9.54 3.44 9.05
N VAL A 46 8.45 4.20 9.07
CA VAL A 46 7.07 3.73 9.27
C VAL A 46 6.20 4.27 8.15
N PHE A 47 5.89 3.47 7.15
CA PHE A 47 5.03 3.88 6.04
C PHE A 47 3.58 3.67 6.38
N LEU A 48 2.83 4.76 6.48
CA LEU A 48 1.41 4.78 6.80
C LEU A 48 0.59 5.09 5.56
N ASP A 49 -0.43 4.28 5.32
CA ASP A 49 -1.37 4.48 4.21
C ASP A 49 -2.68 3.71 4.43
N GLU A 50 -3.68 3.97 3.59
CA GLU A 50 -4.94 3.24 3.59
C GLU A 50 -5.25 2.61 2.24
N THR A 51 -6.05 1.55 2.30
CA THR A 51 -6.59 0.92 1.10
C THR A 51 -8.02 0.44 1.34
N TRP A 52 -8.79 0.33 0.28
CA TRP A 52 -10.16 -0.17 0.37
C TRP A 52 -10.27 -1.61 -0.11
N VAL A 53 -11.15 -2.38 0.54
CA VAL A 53 -11.58 -3.72 0.16
C VAL A 53 -13.10 -3.79 0.15
N LYS A 54 -13.67 -4.72 -0.62
CA LYS A 54 -15.12 -4.84 -0.83
C LYS A 54 -15.58 -6.28 -0.72
N THR A 55 -16.82 -6.48 -0.29
CA THR A 55 -17.43 -7.81 -0.17
C THR A 55 -17.70 -8.48 -1.52
N ASN A 56 -17.63 -7.78 -2.64
CA ASN A 56 -17.76 -8.34 -3.98
C ASN A 56 -16.42 -8.65 -4.67
N MET A 57 -15.30 -8.49 -3.96
CA MET A 57 -13.98 -8.78 -4.55
C MET A 57 -13.85 -10.25 -4.94
N THR A 58 -13.33 -10.48 -6.15
CA THR A 58 -13.03 -11.79 -6.69
C THR A 58 -11.76 -11.75 -7.53
N ARG A 59 -11.16 -12.90 -7.81
CA ARG A 59 -9.97 -12.97 -8.68
C ARG A 59 -10.32 -12.50 -10.09
N PRO A 60 -9.61 -11.53 -10.66
CA PRO A 60 -9.88 -11.01 -12.00
C PRO A 60 -9.39 -11.95 -13.11
N ARG A 61 -8.62 -12.98 -12.76
CA ARG A 61 -8.02 -13.94 -13.70
C ARG A 61 -8.03 -15.34 -13.10
N GLY A 62 -8.19 -16.33 -13.96
CA GLY A 62 -8.07 -17.76 -13.65
C GLY A 62 -7.45 -18.51 -14.82
N ARG A 63 -7.43 -19.84 -14.74
CA ARG A 63 -6.93 -20.73 -15.80
C ARG A 63 -8.04 -21.71 -16.19
N SER A 64 -8.17 -21.96 -17.48
CA SER A 64 -9.05 -23.00 -18.04
C SER A 64 -8.27 -23.75 -19.13
N PRO A 65 -8.72 -24.96 -19.56
CA PRO A 65 -8.17 -25.65 -20.71
C PRO A 65 -8.18 -24.75 -21.96
N CYS A 66 -7.22 -24.94 -22.86
CA CYS A 66 -7.16 -24.19 -24.10
C CYS A 66 -8.48 -24.37 -24.90
N GLY A 67 -8.98 -23.26 -25.45
CA GLY A 67 -10.26 -23.25 -26.19
C GLY A 67 -11.52 -23.21 -25.34
N THR A 68 -11.42 -23.25 -24.00
CA THR A 68 -12.58 -23.14 -23.10
C THR A 68 -12.66 -21.78 -22.43
N ARG A 69 -13.90 -21.24 -22.32
CA ARG A 69 -14.16 -19.99 -21.60
C ARG A 69 -14.18 -20.26 -20.10
N LEU A 70 -13.43 -19.48 -19.34
CA LEU A 70 -13.51 -19.47 -17.89
C LEU A 70 -14.71 -18.63 -17.46
N VAL A 71 -15.71 -19.29 -16.85
CA VAL A 71 -16.87 -18.64 -16.25
C VAL A 71 -16.71 -18.68 -14.73
N CYS A 72 -16.99 -17.57 -14.06
CA CYS A 72 -16.96 -17.46 -12.60
C CYS A 72 -18.13 -16.59 -12.13
N ASP A 73 -18.86 -17.09 -11.15
CA ASP A 73 -19.97 -16.36 -10.54
C ASP A 73 -19.42 -15.29 -9.59
N VAL A 74 -19.94 -14.09 -9.73
CA VAL A 74 -19.61 -12.94 -8.90
C VAL A 74 -20.91 -12.35 -8.36
N PRO A 75 -20.97 -11.99 -7.04
CA PRO A 75 -22.14 -11.31 -6.52
C PRO A 75 -22.41 -10.01 -7.29
N TYR A 76 -23.60 -9.92 -7.86
CA TYR A 76 -24.08 -8.73 -8.54
C TYR A 76 -25.11 -8.06 -7.62
N GLY A 77 -24.80 -6.83 -7.14
CA GLY A 77 -25.71 -6.12 -6.25
C GLY A 77 -24.94 -5.15 -5.34
N HIS A 78 -25.59 -4.75 -4.25
CA HIS A 78 -25.00 -3.81 -3.29
C HIS A 78 -23.87 -4.44 -2.51
N TRP A 79 -22.65 -3.94 -2.72
CA TRP A 79 -21.48 -4.33 -1.95
C TRP A 79 -21.15 -3.32 -0.86
N LYS A 80 -20.55 -3.79 0.20
CA LYS A 80 -20.01 -2.95 1.27
C LYS A 80 -18.53 -2.71 1.03
N THR A 81 -18.10 -1.48 1.29
CA THR A 81 -16.70 -1.07 1.20
C THR A 81 -16.15 -0.89 2.60
N THR A 82 -15.00 -1.47 2.87
CA THR A 82 -14.24 -1.32 4.11
C THR A 82 -12.92 -0.64 3.80
N THR A 83 -12.53 0.35 4.57
CA THR A 83 -11.19 0.92 4.55
C THR A 83 -10.29 0.12 5.49
N PHE A 84 -9.13 -0.28 5.00
CA PHE A 84 -8.07 -0.92 5.77
C PHE A 84 -6.89 0.03 5.89
N LEU A 85 -6.54 0.41 7.12
CA LEU A 85 -5.36 1.21 7.45
C LEU A 85 -4.30 0.30 8.05
N ALA A 86 -3.06 0.57 7.75
CA ALA A 86 -1.93 -0.08 8.40
C ALA A 86 -0.66 0.77 8.24
N ALA A 87 0.29 0.54 9.11
CA ALA A 87 1.64 1.04 8.95
C ALA A 87 2.59 -0.12 8.65
N LEU A 88 3.55 0.10 7.76
CA LEU A 88 4.57 -0.87 7.37
C LEU A 88 5.92 -0.48 7.97
N ARG A 89 6.52 -1.43 8.69
CA ARG A 89 7.93 -1.40 9.12
C ARG A 89 8.71 -2.51 8.42
N THR A 90 10.01 -2.49 8.52
CA THR A 90 10.87 -3.60 8.06
C THR A 90 10.57 -4.92 8.77
N GLY A 91 10.09 -4.86 10.01
CA GLY A 91 9.68 -6.02 10.80
C GLY A 91 8.32 -6.61 10.45
N GLY A 92 7.44 -5.86 9.79
CA GLY A 92 6.06 -6.27 9.49
C GLY A 92 5.08 -5.12 9.46
N LEU A 93 3.79 -5.48 9.42
CA LEU A 93 2.68 -4.54 9.53
C LEU A 93 2.38 -4.24 11.01
N THR A 94 2.12 -2.97 11.31
CA THR A 94 1.76 -2.48 12.63
C THR A 94 0.53 -1.57 12.57
N ALA A 95 -0.12 -1.33 13.71
CA ALA A 95 -1.30 -0.48 13.84
C ALA A 95 -2.41 -0.78 12.81
N PRO A 96 -2.80 -2.05 12.55
CA PRO A 96 -3.85 -2.34 11.59
C PRO A 96 -5.22 -1.93 12.13
N LEU A 97 -6.04 -1.33 11.28
CA LEU A 97 -7.44 -0.99 11.59
C LEU A 97 -8.31 -1.23 10.37
N VAL A 98 -9.52 -1.73 10.59
CA VAL A 98 -10.59 -1.79 9.56
C VAL A 98 -11.73 -0.86 9.98
N VAL A 99 -12.24 -0.09 9.02
CA VAL A 99 -13.32 0.88 9.21
C VAL A 99 -14.40 0.64 8.15
N ASP A 100 -15.67 0.67 8.55
CA ASP A 100 -16.77 0.59 7.58
C ASP A 100 -16.86 1.89 6.76
N GLY A 101 -16.90 1.76 5.45
CA GLY A 101 -16.94 2.89 4.52
C GLY A 101 -15.61 3.61 4.32
N ALA A 102 -15.69 4.88 3.94
CA ALA A 102 -14.55 5.74 3.68
C ALA A 102 -14.04 6.41 4.96
N ILE A 103 -12.74 6.63 5.04
CA ILE A 103 -12.14 7.38 6.13
C ILE A 103 -12.25 8.89 5.84
N ASN A 104 -12.51 9.66 6.89
CA ASN A 104 -12.42 11.12 6.88
C ASN A 104 -11.25 11.59 7.76
N GLY A 105 -10.98 12.90 7.74
CA GLY A 105 -9.86 13.47 8.50
C GLY A 105 -9.95 13.28 10.02
N GLU A 106 -11.15 13.30 10.59
CA GLU A 106 -11.37 13.08 12.03
C GLU A 106 -11.08 11.63 12.43
N LEU A 107 -11.62 10.68 11.66
CA LEU A 107 -11.33 9.25 11.86
C LEU A 107 -9.84 8.96 11.66
N PHE A 108 -9.20 9.56 10.66
CA PHE A 108 -7.77 9.42 10.44
C PHE A 108 -6.95 9.96 11.62
N ARG A 109 -7.31 11.12 12.15
CA ARG A 109 -6.67 11.67 13.35
C ARG A 109 -6.85 10.73 14.55
N GLY A 110 -8.08 10.25 14.79
CA GLY A 110 -8.36 9.29 15.87
C GLY A 110 -7.54 8.00 15.72
N TYR A 111 -7.41 7.49 14.49
CA TYR A 111 -6.55 6.35 14.20
C TYR A 111 -5.07 6.63 14.55
N VAL A 112 -4.55 7.78 14.14
CA VAL A 112 -3.17 8.15 14.45
C VAL A 112 -2.94 8.22 15.96
N GLU A 113 -3.82 8.90 16.69
CA GLU A 113 -3.70 9.09 18.13
C GLU A 113 -3.84 7.77 18.91
N GLN A 114 -4.78 6.90 18.54
CA GLN A 114 -5.16 5.74 19.31
C GLN A 114 -4.46 4.44 18.88
N HIS A 115 -4.09 4.31 17.62
CA HIS A 115 -3.53 3.07 17.07
C HIS A 115 -2.07 3.22 16.62
N LEU A 116 -1.72 4.29 15.90
CA LEU A 116 -0.37 4.46 15.39
C LEU A 116 0.60 4.91 16.48
N VAL A 117 0.30 6.03 17.16
CA VAL A 117 1.18 6.66 18.16
C VAL A 117 1.67 5.68 19.24
N PRO A 118 0.83 4.77 19.79
CA PRO A 118 1.29 3.77 20.75
C PRO A 118 2.34 2.79 20.22
N THR A 119 2.51 2.69 18.90
CA THR A 119 3.50 1.80 18.24
C THR A 119 4.78 2.52 17.84
N LEU A 120 4.83 3.86 18.02
CA LEU A 120 5.98 4.68 17.66
C LEU A 120 6.97 4.80 18.81
N SER A 121 8.23 4.98 18.45
CA SER A 121 9.34 5.29 19.35
C SER A 121 10.02 6.59 18.93
N ALA A 122 10.71 7.24 19.87
CA ALA A 122 11.51 8.42 19.56
C ALA A 122 12.57 8.10 18.48
N GLY A 123 12.66 8.97 17.47
CA GLY A 123 13.51 8.81 16.30
C GLY A 123 12.88 8.00 15.16
N ASP A 124 11.64 7.53 15.30
CA ASP A 124 10.89 6.98 14.16
C ASP A 124 10.54 8.08 13.15
N VAL A 125 10.46 7.70 11.89
CA VAL A 125 10.09 8.60 10.79
C VAL A 125 8.83 8.05 10.12
N VAL A 126 7.70 8.68 10.37
CA VAL A 126 6.42 8.31 9.75
C VAL A 126 6.34 8.93 8.36
N VAL A 127 6.23 8.09 7.35
CA VAL A 127 6.13 8.51 5.95
C VAL A 127 4.71 8.28 5.47
N MET A 128 4.07 9.34 4.98
CA MET A 128 2.73 9.32 4.42
C MET A 128 2.72 9.86 3.00
N ASP A 129 1.68 9.54 2.25
CA ASP A 129 1.45 10.21 0.98
C ASP A 129 1.03 11.68 1.20
N ASN A 130 0.92 12.43 0.10
CA ASN A 130 0.65 13.87 0.15
C ASN A 130 -0.85 14.21 0.08
N LEU A 131 -1.75 13.30 0.53
CA LEU A 131 -3.19 13.56 0.55
C LEU A 131 -3.58 14.59 1.63
N ASN A 132 -4.63 15.36 1.33
CA ASN A 132 -5.14 16.36 2.27
C ASN A 132 -5.71 15.72 3.56
N SER A 133 -6.27 14.51 3.46
CA SER A 133 -6.75 13.73 4.60
C SER A 133 -5.66 13.42 5.64
N HIS A 134 -4.40 13.30 5.21
CA HIS A 134 -3.25 13.04 6.08
C HIS A 134 -2.66 14.31 6.72
N LYS A 135 -3.05 15.49 6.23
CA LYS A 135 -2.59 16.80 6.72
C LYS A 135 -3.58 17.48 7.66
N VAL A 136 -4.47 16.71 8.26
CA VAL A 136 -5.43 17.23 9.22
C VAL A 136 -4.71 17.77 10.46
N ALA A 137 -5.19 18.91 10.95
CA ALA A 137 -4.64 19.53 12.15
C ALA A 137 -4.61 18.53 13.32
N GLY A 138 -3.46 18.47 14.03
CA GLY A 138 -3.23 17.57 15.16
C GLY A 138 -2.55 16.25 14.82
N VAL A 139 -2.61 15.75 13.56
CA VAL A 139 -1.93 14.50 13.16
C VAL A 139 -0.41 14.62 13.35
N GLN A 140 0.20 15.63 12.77
CA GLN A 140 1.63 15.85 12.90
C GLN A 140 2.04 16.06 14.36
N ALA A 141 1.33 16.92 15.10
CA ALA A 141 1.62 17.18 16.49
C ALA A 141 1.49 15.93 17.39
N ALA A 142 0.57 15.02 17.08
CA ALA A 142 0.43 13.77 17.82
C ALA A 142 1.64 12.84 17.63
N ILE A 143 2.16 12.76 16.41
CA ILE A 143 3.36 11.96 16.08
C ILE A 143 4.61 12.60 16.68
N GLU A 144 4.79 13.92 16.54
CA GLU A 144 5.96 14.63 17.06
C GLU A 144 6.03 14.61 18.59
N ARG A 145 4.90 14.54 19.29
CA ARG A 145 4.84 14.47 20.77
C ARG A 145 5.57 13.24 21.33
N VAL A 146 5.65 12.16 20.58
CA VAL A 146 6.38 10.94 21.00
C VAL A 146 7.81 10.91 20.48
N GLY A 147 8.32 12.03 19.93
CA GLY A 147 9.68 12.16 19.42
C GLY A 147 9.88 11.54 18.04
N ALA A 148 8.81 11.26 17.29
CA ALA A 148 8.87 10.81 15.92
C ALA A 148 8.76 11.99 14.93
N GLU A 149 9.27 11.83 13.70
CA GLU A 149 9.19 12.82 12.62
C GLU A 149 8.13 12.42 11.60
N VAL A 150 7.50 13.41 10.93
CA VAL A 150 6.58 13.19 9.81
C VAL A 150 7.22 13.63 8.51
N LEU A 151 7.19 12.75 7.50
CA LEU A 151 7.59 13.06 6.13
C LEU A 151 6.46 12.78 5.16
N TYR A 152 6.32 13.65 4.16
CA TYR A 152 5.36 13.45 3.07
C TYR A 152 6.08 13.07 1.79
N LEU A 153 5.61 12.02 1.13
CA LEU A 153 6.09 11.61 -0.19
C LEU A 153 5.82 12.70 -1.23
N PRO A 154 6.67 12.82 -2.26
CA PRO A 154 6.37 13.67 -3.39
C PRO A 154 5.04 13.26 -4.05
N PRO A 155 4.30 14.19 -4.64
CA PRO A 155 3.09 13.86 -5.39
C PRO A 155 3.37 12.80 -6.47
N TYR A 156 2.37 11.96 -6.76
CA TYR A 156 2.43 10.93 -7.81
C TYR A 156 3.61 9.95 -7.66
N SER A 157 3.97 9.58 -6.44
CA SER A 157 5.16 8.78 -6.15
C SER A 157 4.89 7.47 -5.39
N PRO A 158 3.95 6.61 -5.85
CA PRO A 158 3.69 5.32 -5.22
C PRO A 158 4.89 4.37 -5.29
N ASP A 159 5.82 4.60 -6.23
CA ASP A 159 7.06 3.85 -6.36
C ASP A 159 8.06 4.09 -5.21
N PHE A 160 7.89 5.15 -4.42
CA PHE A 160 8.63 5.38 -3.17
C PHE A 160 7.89 4.86 -1.93
N ASN A 161 6.67 4.33 -2.09
CA ASN A 161 5.84 3.86 -1.00
C ASN A 161 5.82 2.31 -0.93
N PRO A 162 6.62 1.66 -0.06
CA PRO A 162 6.67 0.21 0.00
C PRO A 162 5.35 -0.45 0.46
N ILE A 163 4.49 0.26 1.19
CA ILE A 163 3.20 -0.29 1.63
C ILE A 163 2.23 -0.54 0.46
N GLU A 164 2.41 0.12 -0.67
CA GLU A 164 1.62 -0.14 -1.88
C GLU A 164 1.80 -1.57 -2.41
N GLN A 165 3.00 -2.14 -2.26
CA GLN A 165 3.26 -3.54 -2.62
C GLN A 165 2.58 -4.50 -1.63
N VAL A 166 2.56 -4.13 -0.35
CA VAL A 166 1.78 -4.83 0.68
C VAL A 166 0.30 -4.84 0.29
N PHE A 167 -0.26 -3.68 -0.05
CA PHE A 167 -1.67 -3.55 -0.44
C PHE A 167 -1.99 -4.30 -1.73
N ALA A 168 -1.08 -4.36 -2.68
CA ALA A 168 -1.24 -5.18 -3.89
C ALA A 168 -1.39 -6.67 -3.56
N LYS A 169 -0.50 -7.22 -2.73
CA LYS A 169 -0.59 -8.61 -2.23
C LYS A 169 -1.82 -8.81 -1.35
N PHE A 170 -2.08 -7.89 -0.42
CA PHE A 170 -3.24 -7.95 0.47
C PHE A 170 -4.55 -8.04 -0.32
N LYS A 171 -4.76 -7.15 -1.30
CA LYS A 171 -5.94 -7.19 -2.18
C LYS A 171 -6.03 -8.49 -2.98
N TRP A 172 -4.90 -9.05 -3.39
CA TRP A 172 -4.89 -10.34 -4.07
C TRP A 172 -5.35 -11.47 -3.14
N LEU A 173 -4.89 -11.49 -1.90
CA LEU A 173 -5.29 -12.46 -0.88
C LEU A 173 -6.78 -12.33 -0.52
N VAL A 174 -7.28 -11.10 -0.33
CA VAL A 174 -8.71 -10.82 -0.07
C VAL A 174 -9.57 -11.30 -1.24
N ARG A 175 -9.18 -11.02 -2.48
CA ARG A 175 -9.88 -11.53 -3.68
C ARG A 175 -9.91 -13.06 -3.71
N SER A 176 -8.85 -13.70 -3.26
CA SER A 176 -8.73 -15.15 -3.22
C SER A 176 -9.61 -15.78 -2.13
N ALA A 177 -9.80 -15.08 -1.02
CA ALA A 177 -10.67 -15.50 0.07
C ALA A 177 -12.16 -15.39 -0.27
N ALA A 178 -12.51 -14.42 -1.15
CA ALA A 178 -13.89 -14.20 -1.64
C ALA A 178 -14.93 -14.04 -0.52
N GLU A 179 -14.59 -13.33 0.56
CA GLU A 179 -15.50 -13.07 1.68
C GLU A 179 -16.68 -12.19 1.22
N ARG A 180 -17.90 -12.57 1.63
CA ARG A 180 -19.14 -11.95 1.17
C ARG A 180 -19.87 -11.15 2.24
N THR A 181 -19.43 -11.23 3.49
CA THR A 181 -19.97 -10.46 4.62
C THR A 181 -18.94 -9.49 5.17
N VAL A 182 -19.36 -8.38 5.76
CA VAL A 182 -18.46 -7.41 6.40
C VAL A 182 -17.67 -8.08 7.53
N ALA A 183 -18.34 -8.83 8.40
CA ALA A 183 -17.70 -9.52 9.51
C ALA A 183 -16.65 -10.55 9.04
N GLY A 184 -16.96 -11.34 8.00
CA GLY A 184 -16.02 -12.27 7.38
C GLY A 184 -14.82 -11.55 6.77
N LEU A 185 -15.07 -10.44 6.06
CA LEU A 185 -14.03 -9.61 5.47
C LEU A 185 -13.08 -9.04 6.54
N TRP A 186 -13.62 -8.49 7.64
CA TRP A 186 -12.82 -7.93 8.73
C TRP A 186 -11.98 -8.99 9.43
N LYS A 187 -12.58 -10.14 9.75
CA LYS A 187 -11.85 -11.29 10.30
C LYS A 187 -10.72 -11.70 9.35
N ARG A 188 -11.01 -11.83 8.06
CA ARG A 188 -10.01 -12.18 7.05
C ARG A 188 -8.89 -11.15 6.96
N CYS A 189 -9.18 -9.86 7.00
CA CYS A 189 -8.16 -8.82 7.04
C CYS A 189 -7.18 -9.02 8.20
N GLY A 190 -7.66 -9.34 9.40
CA GLY A 190 -6.81 -9.63 10.56
C GLY A 190 -5.93 -10.87 10.36
N GLU A 191 -6.49 -11.98 9.86
CA GLU A 191 -5.75 -13.23 9.60
C GLU A 191 -4.65 -13.05 8.54
N LEU A 192 -4.87 -12.18 7.56
CA LEU A 192 -3.93 -11.96 6.47
C LEU A 192 -2.67 -11.19 6.90
N LEU A 193 -2.67 -10.49 8.02
CA LEU A 193 -1.49 -9.77 8.52
C LEU A 193 -0.29 -10.70 8.71
N GLN A 194 -0.52 -11.92 9.19
CA GLN A 194 0.53 -12.92 9.41
C GLN A 194 1.15 -13.46 8.11
N ARG A 195 0.58 -13.12 6.94
CA ARG A 195 1.09 -13.55 5.63
C ARG A 195 2.21 -12.66 5.10
N PHE A 196 2.60 -11.63 5.86
CA PHE A 196 3.68 -10.70 5.54
C PHE A 196 4.87 -10.95 6.46
N THR A 197 5.86 -11.66 5.94
CA THR A 197 7.09 -11.97 6.70
C THR A 197 8.03 -10.78 6.74
N GLN A 198 8.90 -10.73 7.76
CA GLN A 198 9.92 -9.69 7.87
C GLN A 198 10.82 -9.62 6.62
N THR A 199 11.24 -10.77 6.09
CA THR A 199 12.05 -10.82 4.86
C THR A 199 11.34 -10.17 3.69
N GLU A 200 10.04 -10.41 3.55
CA GLU A 200 9.24 -9.83 2.49
C GLU A 200 9.09 -8.32 2.68
N CYS A 201 8.81 -7.85 3.89
CA CYS A 201 8.73 -6.42 4.19
C CYS A 201 10.04 -5.71 3.86
N ARG A 202 11.18 -6.25 4.27
CA ARG A 202 12.51 -5.74 3.89
C ARG A 202 12.73 -5.67 2.38
N ASN A 203 12.22 -6.66 1.63
CA ASN A 203 12.31 -6.66 0.18
C ASN A 203 11.46 -5.53 -0.45
N TYR A 204 10.30 -5.20 0.11
CA TYR A 204 9.50 -4.05 -0.32
C TYR A 204 10.25 -2.73 -0.12
N PHE A 205 10.90 -2.55 1.03
CA PHE A 205 11.76 -1.38 1.28
C PHE A 205 12.89 -1.28 0.26
N ARG A 206 13.62 -2.37 0.02
CA ARG A 206 14.71 -2.41 -0.98
C ARG A 206 14.21 -2.09 -2.39
N HIS A 207 13.05 -2.62 -2.76
CA HIS A 207 12.46 -2.37 -4.08
C HIS A 207 12.15 -0.88 -4.29
N CYS A 208 11.68 -0.18 -3.26
CA CYS A 208 11.43 1.25 -3.27
C CYS A 208 12.69 2.10 -3.10
N GLY A 209 13.87 1.49 -2.96
CA GLY A 209 15.16 2.18 -2.88
C GLY A 209 15.65 2.50 -1.47
N TYR A 210 14.96 2.05 -0.41
CA TYR A 210 15.41 2.16 0.97
C TYR A 210 16.41 1.03 1.27
N ARG A 211 17.66 1.39 1.49
CA ARG A 211 18.75 0.43 1.66
C ARG A 211 19.35 0.55 3.07
N TYR A 212 19.70 -0.58 3.62
CA TYR A 212 20.56 -0.63 4.81
C TYR A 212 21.96 -0.16 4.41
N VAL A 213 22.51 0.78 5.13
CA VAL A 213 23.87 1.27 4.99
C VAL A 213 24.82 0.32 5.72
#